data_b702f9d0365fd9fc08711a43bb1498c6
#
_entry.id   b702f9d0365fd9fc08711a43bb1498c6
#
_cell.length_a   1.000
_cell.length_b   1.000
_cell.length_c   1.000
_cell.angle_alpha   90.00
_cell.angle_beta   90.00
_cell.angle_gamma   90.00
#
_symmetry.space_group_name_H-M   'P 1'
#
loop_
_entity.id
_entity.type
_entity.pdbx_description
1 polymer ?
#
loop_
_entity_poly.entity_id
_entity_poly.type
_entity_poly.pdbx_seq_one_letter_code
_entity_poly.pdbx_strand_id
1 'polypeptide(L)'
;TTLFRSKFIYGAIRKGSRAKDFELAIQWLADAGIIYKVCRVKEARMPLKFYEDIDSFKLFLLDCGLLACMTDASADQMLVSNNVFTEFKGAFTEQYVLQQLLALGLKPYYWSNSKTPSEIDFIVQEHERVIPIEVKAEENVRARSLAQFIKDNPELKGLRISMKGYVDQNWMENIPLIAISPYFDGMGE
;
A
#
# COMPACT_ATOMS: atom_id res chain seq x y z
N THR A 1 -14.82 4.92 6.36
CA THR A 1 -13.92 4.52 5.24
C THR A 1 -12.45 4.82 5.51
N THR A 2 -12.16 5.66 6.51
CA THR A 2 -10.78 6.03 6.89
C THR A 2 -9.98 4.89 7.57
N LEU A 3 -10.63 3.80 7.96
CA LEU A 3 -9.99 2.68 8.68
C LEU A 3 -9.05 1.83 7.82
N PHE A 4 -9.25 1.81 6.50
CA PHE A 4 -8.55 0.88 5.59
C PHE A 4 -7.50 1.54 4.68
N ARG A 5 -7.24 2.83 4.81
CA ARG A 5 -6.31 3.56 3.92
C ARG A 5 -5.24 4.35 4.64
N SER A 6 -5.44 4.64 5.92
CA SER A 6 -4.52 5.44 6.71
C SER A 6 -3.96 4.62 7.86
N LYS A 7 -2.92 5.15 8.52
CA LYS A 7 -2.42 4.59 9.76
C LYS A 7 -3.59 4.23 10.68
N PHE A 8 -3.62 2.99 11.17
CA PHE A 8 -4.68 2.51 12.05
C PHE A 8 -4.69 3.31 13.35
N ILE A 9 -5.87 3.81 13.72
CA ILE A 9 -6.08 4.61 14.93
C ILE A 9 -7.13 3.93 15.79
N TYR A 10 -6.74 3.37 16.92
CA TYR A 10 -7.64 2.66 17.84
C TYR A 10 -8.83 3.51 18.31
N GLY A 11 -8.61 4.80 18.55
CA GLY A 11 -9.66 5.74 18.94
C GLY A 11 -10.75 5.97 17.89
N ALA A 12 -10.52 5.60 16.63
CA ALA A 12 -11.51 5.67 15.56
C ALA A 12 -12.57 4.54 15.66
N ILE A 13 -12.21 3.40 16.27
CA ILE A 13 -13.16 2.30 16.50
C ILE A 13 -14.11 2.67 17.63
N ARG A 14 -13.56 3.15 18.75
CA ARG A 14 -14.32 3.55 19.92
C ARG A 14 -13.57 4.64 20.66
N LYS A 15 -14.25 5.74 20.98
CA LYS A 15 -13.68 6.86 21.74
C LYS A 15 -13.09 6.37 23.08
N GLY A 16 -11.82 6.68 23.31
CA GLY A 16 -11.08 6.29 24.52
C GLY A 16 -10.53 4.87 24.52
N SER A 17 -10.65 4.12 23.41
CA SER A 17 -10.05 2.78 23.28
C SER A 17 -8.53 2.83 23.25
N ARG A 18 -7.93 1.82 23.87
CA ARG A 18 -6.47 1.62 23.91
C ARG A 18 -6.07 0.47 22.99
N ALA A 19 -4.81 0.44 22.57
CA ALA A 19 -4.23 -0.64 21.77
C ALA A 19 -4.58 -2.03 22.33
N LYS A 20 -4.36 -2.24 23.63
CA LYS A 20 -4.61 -3.50 24.31
C LYS A 20 -6.05 -4.03 24.22
N ASP A 21 -7.02 -3.14 23.98
CA ASP A 21 -8.43 -3.52 23.93
C ASP A 21 -8.80 -4.27 22.63
N PHE A 22 -8.00 -4.07 21.56
CA PHE A 22 -8.26 -4.62 20.24
C PHE A 22 -7.09 -5.45 19.68
N GLU A 23 -5.93 -5.42 20.32
CA GLU A 23 -4.71 -6.06 19.81
C GLU A 23 -4.92 -7.55 19.60
N LEU A 24 -5.56 -8.23 20.55
CA LEU A 24 -5.90 -9.65 20.46
C LEU A 24 -6.88 -9.94 19.31
N ALA A 25 -7.90 -9.08 19.13
CA ALA A 25 -8.88 -9.23 18.05
C ALA A 25 -8.22 -9.02 16.68
N ILE A 26 -7.32 -8.03 16.54
CA ILE A 26 -6.54 -7.81 15.33
C ILE A 26 -5.65 -9.01 15.05
N GLN A 27 -4.99 -9.56 16.07
CA GLN A 27 -4.15 -10.74 15.92
C GLN A 27 -4.97 -11.95 15.44
N TRP A 28 -6.13 -12.22 16.04
CA TRP A 28 -7.00 -13.33 15.61
C TRP A 28 -7.48 -13.17 14.15
N LEU A 29 -7.85 -11.96 13.74
CA LEU A 29 -8.25 -11.70 12.36
C LEU A 29 -7.08 -11.88 11.39
N ALA A 30 -5.87 -11.48 11.79
CA ALA A 30 -4.66 -11.68 10.99
C ALA A 30 -4.28 -13.17 10.91
N ASP A 31 -4.32 -13.90 12.03
CA ASP A 31 -4.03 -15.34 12.07
C ASP A 31 -5.07 -16.15 11.26
N ALA A 32 -6.31 -15.70 11.22
CA ALA A 32 -7.36 -16.26 10.39
C ALA A 32 -7.23 -15.87 8.89
N GLY A 33 -6.26 -15.01 8.53
CA GLY A 33 -6.06 -14.55 7.15
C GLY A 33 -7.16 -13.60 6.64
N ILE A 34 -7.98 -13.03 7.52
CA ILE A 34 -9.06 -12.11 7.13
C ILE A 34 -8.53 -10.70 6.88
N ILE A 35 -7.46 -10.33 7.59
CA ILE A 35 -6.79 -9.05 7.44
C ILE A 35 -5.28 -9.21 7.31
N TYR A 36 -4.65 -8.22 6.69
CA TYR A 36 -3.20 -8.06 6.65
C TYR A 36 -2.77 -6.82 7.39
N LYS A 37 -1.75 -6.97 8.23
CA LYS A 37 -1.10 -5.87 8.96
C LYS A 37 0.15 -5.45 8.18
N VAL A 38 0.14 -4.27 7.58
CA VAL A 38 1.28 -3.67 6.88
C VAL A 38 1.93 -2.66 7.82
N CYS A 39 3.11 -2.99 8.33
CA CYS A 39 3.84 -2.14 9.28
C CYS A 39 4.58 -1.00 8.57
N ARG A 40 4.80 0.08 9.29
CA ARG A 40 5.66 1.16 8.84
C ARG A 40 7.13 0.75 8.92
N VAL A 41 7.95 1.22 7.99
CA VAL A 41 9.41 1.26 8.16
C VAL A 41 9.88 2.67 8.45
N LYS A 42 10.87 2.81 9.35
CA LYS A 42 11.48 4.11 9.68
C LYS A 42 12.44 4.57 8.59
N GLU A 43 13.11 3.62 7.95
CA GLU A 43 14.07 3.84 6.86
C GLU A 43 13.86 2.80 5.76
N ALA A 44 14.09 3.20 4.52
CA ALA A 44 13.99 2.31 3.35
C ALA A 44 15.35 1.68 3.03
N ARG A 45 15.90 0.94 3.98
CA ARG A 45 17.20 0.26 3.88
C ARG A 45 17.08 -1.22 4.16
N MET A 46 17.94 -2.01 3.57
CA MET A 46 18.01 -3.44 3.82
C MET A 46 18.70 -3.77 5.14
N PRO A 47 18.23 -4.79 5.85
CA PRO A 47 16.97 -5.49 5.64
C PRO A 47 15.79 -4.67 6.19
N LEU A 48 14.71 -4.52 5.44
CA LEU A 48 13.54 -3.70 5.82
C LEU A 48 12.96 -4.09 7.19
N LYS A 49 12.99 -5.38 7.52
CA LYS A 49 12.50 -5.89 8.80
C LYS A 49 13.22 -5.27 10.01
N PHE A 50 14.48 -4.87 9.86
CA PHE A 50 15.24 -4.23 10.93
C PHE A 50 14.71 -2.84 11.30
N TYR A 51 14.12 -2.15 10.31
CA TYR A 51 13.56 -0.80 10.46
C TYR A 51 12.04 -0.81 10.68
N GLU A 52 11.44 -1.98 10.90
CA GLU A 52 10.00 -2.15 11.14
C GLU A 52 9.58 -1.43 12.44
N ASP A 53 8.52 -0.64 12.33
CA ASP A 53 7.83 0.01 13.44
C ASP A 53 6.48 -0.69 13.65
N ILE A 54 6.45 -1.64 14.58
CA ILE A 54 5.28 -2.49 14.84
C ILE A 54 4.09 -1.72 15.45
N ASP A 55 4.34 -0.55 16.03
CA ASP A 55 3.32 0.31 16.65
C ASP A 55 2.59 1.19 15.63
N SER A 56 3.14 1.26 14.43
CA SER A 56 2.56 2.04 13.32
C SER A 56 2.26 1.12 12.15
N PHE A 57 0.98 0.89 11.88
CA PHE A 57 0.57 -0.03 10.81
C PHE A 57 -0.72 0.44 10.13
N LYS A 58 -0.94 -0.09 8.94
CA LYS A 58 -2.21 -0.07 8.20
C LYS A 58 -2.84 -1.45 8.26
N LEU A 59 -4.16 -1.52 8.25
CA LEU A 59 -4.90 -2.77 8.09
C LEU A 59 -5.51 -2.81 6.69
N PHE A 60 -5.37 -3.96 6.05
CA PHE A 60 -5.99 -4.30 4.78
C PHE A 60 -6.83 -5.55 4.95
N LEU A 61 -7.82 -5.73 4.11
CA LEU A 61 -8.62 -6.94 4.08
C LEU A 61 -7.92 -8.06 3.30
N LEU A 62 -8.47 -9.26 3.36
CA LEU A 62 -7.95 -10.41 2.61
C LEU A 62 -7.88 -10.11 1.12
N ASP A 63 -8.95 -9.58 0.54
CA ASP A 63 -9.04 -9.30 -0.89
C ASP A 63 -10.01 -8.16 -1.23
N CYS A 64 -10.03 -7.81 -2.52
CA CYS A 64 -10.94 -6.80 -3.07
C CYS A 64 -12.41 -7.21 -2.96
N GLY A 65 -12.74 -8.50 -3.01
CA GLY A 65 -14.11 -8.99 -2.88
C GLY A 65 -14.66 -8.75 -1.48
N LEU A 66 -13.86 -9.05 -0.45
CA LEU A 66 -14.23 -8.76 0.93
C LEU A 66 -14.37 -7.25 1.17
N LEU A 67 -13.47 -6.43 0.60
CA LEU A 67 -13.57 -4.97 0.67
C LEU A 67 -14.86 -4.46 0.01
N ALA A 68 -15.22 -4.99 -1.16
CA ALA A 68 -16.46 -4.65 -1.85
C ALA A 68 -17.69 -5.00 -1.00
N CYS A 69 -17.72 -6.22 -0.46
CA CYS A 69 -18.81 -6.71 0.38
C CYS A 69 -19.00 -5.83 1.63
N MET A 70 -17.91 -5.51 2.33
CA MET A 70 -17.97 -4.71 3.56
C MET A 70 -18.32 -3.22 3.33
N THR A 71 -18.17 -2.74 2.11
CA THR A 71 -18.49 -1.35 1.73
C THR A 71 -19.81 -1.22 0.99
N ASP A 72 -20.55 -2.34 0.82
CA ASP A 72 -21.78 -2.42 0.01
C ASP A 72 -21.58 -1.85 -1.41
N ALA A 73 -20.35 -1.95 -1.94
CA ALA A 73 -20.02 -1.41 -3.24
C ALA A 73 -20.47 -2.37 -4.36
N SER A 74 -21.33 -1.89 -5.25
CA SER A 74 -21.71 -2.65 -6.44
C SER A 74 -20.64 -2.57 -7.53
N ALA A 75 -20.55 -3.60 -8.38
CA ALA A 75 -19.62 -3.61 -9.51
C ALA A 75 -19.85 -2.40 -10.46
N ASP A 76 -21.10 -2.01 -10.67
CA ASP A 76 -21.45 -0.86 -11.50
C ASP A 76 -20.90 0.46 -10.92
N GLN A 77 -20.92 0.61 -9.61
CA GLN A 77 -20.35 1.79 -8.93
C GLN A 77 -18.83 1.87 -9.06
N MET A 78 -18.15 0.72 -9.16
CA MET A 78 -16.70 0.67 -9.37
C MET A 78 -16.32 1.07 -10.79
N LEU A 79 -17.17 0.82 -11.77
CA LEU A 79 -16.91 1.09 -13.19
C LEU A 79 -17.27 2.52 -13.59
N VAL A 80 -18.15 3.19 -12.85
CA VAL A 80 -18.60 4.56 -13.17
C VAL A 80 -17.53 5.60 -12.78
N SER A 81 -17.11 6.37 -13.78
CA SER A 81 -16.09 7.43 -13.62
C SER A 81 -16.66 8.73 -13.07
N ASN A 82 -17.20 8.73 -11.85
CA ASN A 82 -17.61 9.97 -11.19
C ASN A 82 -16.74 10.25 -9.94
N ASN A 83 -16.51 11.53 -9.70
CA ASN A 83 -15.63 12.02 -8.62
C ASN A 83 -16.03 11.58 -7.21
N VAL A 84 -17.28 11.14 -7.02
CA VAL A 84 -17.82 10.69 -5.72
C VAL A 84 -17.11 9.42 -5.21
N PHE A 85 -16.55 8.60 -6.10
CA PHE A 85 -15.90 7.33 -5.77
C PHE A 85 -14.36 7.37 -5.85
N THR A 86 -13.74 8.53 -6.02
CA THR A 86 -12.28 8.64 -6.18
C THR A 86 -11.51 8.06 -4.98
N GLU A 87 -11.96 8.35 -3.75
CA GLU A 87 -11.32 7.80 -2.54
C GLU A 87 -11.49 6.28 -2.44
N PHE A 88 -12.66 5.79 -2.82
CA PHE A 88 -12.96 4.36 -2.84
C PHE A 88 -12.11 3.63 -3.89
N LYS A 89 -12.00 4.18 -5.11
CA LYS A 89 -11.11 3.66 -6.15
C LYS A 89 -9.66 3.59 -5.68
N GLY A 90 -9.18 4.61 -4.98
CA GLY A 90 -7.85 4.62 -4.38
C GLY A 90 -7.64 3.45 -3.41
N ALA A 91 -8.57 3.27 -2.46
CA ALA A 91 -8.49 2.18 -1.48
C ALA A 91 -8.55 0.80 -2.15
N PHE A 92 -9.38 0.65 -3.16
CA PHE A 92 -9.50 -0.59 -3.95
C PHE A 92 -8.23 -0.90 -4.73
N THR A 93 -7.61 0.11 -5.33
CA THR A 93 -6.37 -0.05 -6.08
C THR A 93 -5.21 -0.42 -5.15
N GLU A 94 -5.11 0.23 -3.97
CA GLU A 94 -4.12 -0.16 -2.96
C GLU A 94 -4.34 -1.60 -2.46
N GLN A 95 -5.61 -1.99 -2.21
CA GLN A 95 -5.96 -3.36 -1.82
C GLN A 95 -5.57 -4.38 -2.90
N TYR A 96 -5.83 -4.08 -4.17
CA TYR A 96 -5.44 -4.93 -5.30
C TYR A 96 -3.92 -5.08 -5.39
N VAL A 97 -3.16 -3.97 -5.28
CA VAL A 97 -1.70 -4.01 -5.31
C VAL A 97 -1.16 -4.85 -4.17
N LEU A 98 -1.68 -4.68 -2.95
CA LEU A 98 -1.30 -5.50 -1.81
C LEU A 98 -1.49 -7.00 -2.09
N GLN A 99 -2.67 -7.39 -2.61
CA GLN A 99 -2.94 -8.78 -2.96
C GLN A 99 -1.90 -9.36 -3.93
N GLN A 100 -1.54 -8.59 -4.97
CA GLN A 100 -0.55 -9.03 -5.95
C GLN A 100 0.83 -9.20 -5.31
N LEU A 101 1.27 -8.24 -4.48
CA LEU A 101 2.55 -8.31 -3.78
C LEU A 101 2.61 -9.53 -2.85
N LEU A 102 1.54 -9.81 -2.10
CA LEU A 102 1.47 -10.97 -1.22
C LEU A 102 1.45 -12.30 -1.98
N ALA A 103 0.74 -12.36 -3.12
CA ALA A 103 0.71 -13.54 -3.99
C ALA A 103 2.09 -13.88 -4.57
N LEU A 104 2.94 -12.88 -4.75
CA LEU A 104 4.35 -13.02 -5.14
C LEU A 104 5.28 -13.41 -3.98
N GLY A 105 4.74 -13.59 -2.77
CA GLY A 105 5.54 -13.91 -1.57
C GLY A 105 6.30 -12.71 -0.99
N LEU A 106 6.06 -11.51 -1.49
CA LEU A 106 6.69 -10.31 -0.97
C LEU A 106 6.06 -9.90 0.36
N LYS A 107 6.86 -9.31 1.25
CA LYS A 107 6.37 -8.68 2.49
C LYS A 107 6.33 -7.17 2.32
N PRO A 108 5.15 -6.56 2.12
CA PRO A 108 5.04 -5.10 1.99
C PRO A 108 5.11 -4.41 3.35
N TYR A 109 5.74 -3.25 3.33
CA TYR A 109 5.75 -2.24 4.38
C TYR A 109 5.23 -0.93 3.79
N TYR A 110 5.04 0.10 4.61
CA TYR A 110 4.83 1.46 4.12
C TYR A 110 5.80 2.42 4.81
N TRP A 111 5.94 3.62 4.26
CA TRP A 111 6.70 4.68 4.91
C TRP A 111 5.86 5.95 5.00
N SER A 112 5.99 6.67 6.09
CA SER A 112 5.37 7.98 6.26
C SER A 112 6.31 8.93 6.99
N ASN A 113 6.30 10.18 6.56
CA ASN A 113 7.04 11.24 7.24
C ASN A 113 6.28 11.69 8.50
N SER A 114 6.99 11.85 9.62
CA SER A 114 6.37 12.30 10.88
C SER A 114 6.06 13.80 10.91
N LYS A 115 6.69 14.59 10.02
CA LYS A 115 6.59 16.06 10.00
C LYS A 115 5.76 16.61 8.85
N THR A 116 5.57 15.84 7.80
CA THR A 116 4.82 16.24 6.60
C THR A 116 3.83 15.15 6.21
N PRO A 117 2.75 15.47 5.48
CA PRO A 117 1.79 14.46 5.03
C PRO A 117 2.30 13.59 3.86
N SER A 118 3.62 13.38 3.78
CA SER A 118 4.24 12.56 2.74
C SER A 118 4.24 11.10 3.16
N GLU A 119 3.77 10.24 2.27
CA GLU A 119 3.67 8.80 2.47
C GLU A 119 4.04 8.06 1.19
N ILE A 120 4.63 6.88 1.33
CA ILE A 120 4.85 5.88 0.28
C ILE A 120 3.94 4.70 0.59
N ASP A 121 3.07 4.36 -0.34
CA ASP A 121 1.98 3.39 -0.13
C ASP A 121 2.52 2.02 0.25
N PHE A 122 3.53 1.53 -0.48
CA PHE A 122 4.24 0.30 -0.15
C PHE A 122 5.75 0.45 -0.33
N ILE A 123 6.50 -0.30 0.46
CA ILE A 123 7.92 -0.54 0.27
C ILE A 123 8.14 -2.06 0.38
N VAL A 124 8.76 -2.65 -0.62
CA VAL A 124 9.11 -4.07 -0.62
C VAL A 124 10.62 -4.25 -0.74
N GLN A 125 11.11 -5.36 -0.23
CA GLN A 125 12.46 -5.82 -0.47
C GLN A 125 12.39 -7.03 -1.39
N GLU A 126 13.03 -6.91 -2.55
CA GLU A 126 13.14 -7.98 -3.53
C GLU A 126 14.61 -8.21 -3.83
N HIS A 127 15.11 -9.41 -3.44
CA HIS A 127 16.53 -9.73 -3.48
C HIS A 127 17.37 -8.66 -2.75
N GLU A 128 18.28 -8.00 -3.46
CA GLU A 128 19.14 -6.94 -2.92
C GLU A 128 18.62 -5.53 -3.24
N ARG A 129 17.32 -5.39 -3.50
CA ARG A 129 16.71 -4.11 -3.86
C ARG A 129 15.59 -3.74 -2.89
N VAL A 130 15.53 -2.47 -2.56
CA VAL A 130 14.39 -1.84 -1.88
C VAL A 130 13.61 -1.06 -2.91
N ILE A 131 12.33 -1.35 -3.07
CA ILE A 131 11.47 -0.76 -4.09
C ILE A 131 10.35 0.02 -3.41
N PRO A 132 10.41 1.35 -3.38
CA PRO A 132 9.29 2.18 -2.93
C PRO A 132 8.24 2.27 -4.03
N ILE A 133 6.97 2.00 -3.64
CA ILE A 133 5.83 1.87 -4.55
C ILE A 133 4.79 2.92 -4.22
N GLU A 134 4.42 3.71 -5.22
CA GLU A 134 3.29 4.65 -5.19
C GLU A 134 2.16 4.09 -6.04
N VAL A 135 0.95 4.01 -5.47
CA VAL A 135 -0.24 3.49 -6.15
C VAL A 135 -1.14 4.63 -6.59
N LYS A 136 -1.59 4.61 -7.84
CA LYS A 136 -2.50 5.61 -8.40
C LYS A 136 -3.67 4.96 -9.14
N ALA A 137 -4.88 5.26 -8.67
CA ALA A 137 -6.11 4.76 -9.28
C ALA A 137 -6.52 5.50 -10.56
N GLU A 138 -5.92 6.68 -10.82
CA GLU A 138 -6.28 7.55 -11.94
C GLU A 138 -5.15 7.68 -12.96
N GLU A 139 -5.50 8.18 -14.16
CA GLU A 139 -4.54 8.44 -15.22
C GLU A 139 -3.69 9.71 -14.97
N ASN A 140 -4.27 10.73 -14.30
CA ASN A 140 -3.57 11.97 -13.97
C ASN A 140 -2.76 11.84 -12.68
N VAL A 141 -1.54 11.37 -12.82
CA VAL A 141 -0.74 10.92 -11.69
C VAL A 141 0.47 11.81 -11.46
N ARG A 142 0.38 12.68 -10.46
CA ARG A 142 1.55 13.35 -9.91
C ARG A 142 2.04 12.55 -8.70
N ALA A 143 3.20 11.95 -8.81
CA ALA A 143 3.83 11.19 -7.72
C ALA A 143 4.77 12.10 -6.89
N ARG A 144 4.19 13.14 -6.25
CA ARG A 144 4.99 14.14 -5.50
C ARG A 144 5.70 13.53 -4.29
N SER A 145 5.00 12.68 -3.54
CA SER A 145 5.59 11.99 -2.38
C SER A 145 6.73 11.09 -2.82
N LEU A 146 6.54 10.28 -3.87
CA LEU A 146 7.57 9.41 -4.41
C LEU A 146 8.77 10.20 -4.93
N ALA A 147 8.54 11.29 -5.68
CA ALA A 147 9.62 12.13 -6.20
C ALA A 147 10.47 12.75 -5.08
N GLN A 148 9.82 13.24 -4.02
CA GLN A 148 10.55 13.77 -2.87
C GLN A 148 11.30 12.66 -2.14
N PHE A 149 10.66 11.50 -1.95
CA PHE A 149 11.26 10.36 -1.28
C PHE A 149 12.52 9.85 -2.01
N ILE A 150 12.47 9.73 -3.34
CA ILE A 150 13.63 9.33 -4.16
C ILE A 150 14.73 10.39 -4.13
N LYS A 151 14.36 11.69 -4.12
CA LYS A 151 15.35 12.76 -3.95
C LYS A 151 16.12 12.65 -2.64
N ASP A 152 15.43 12.23 -1.57
CA ASP A 152 16.02 12.05 -0.24
C ASP A 152 16.75 10.69 -0.11
N ASN A 153 16.51 9.75 -1.03
CA ASN A 153 17.13 8.41 -1.11
C ASN A 153 17.57 8.13 -2.56
N PRO A 154 18.62 8.80 -3.05
CA PRO A 154 19.01 8.79 -4.48
C PRO A 154 19.54 7.43 -4.97
N GLU A 155 19.85 6.52 -4.09
CA GLU A 155 20.24 5.13 -4.40
C GLU A 155 19.05 4.26 -4.79
N LEU A 156 17.80 4.71 -4.53
CA LEU A 156 16.59 3.97 -4.83
C LEU A 156 15.99 4.43 -6.18
N LYS A 157 15.33 3.51 -6.86
CA LYS A 157 14.45 3.80 -8.01
C LYS A 157 13.01 3.55 -7.59
N GLY A 158 12.12 4.53 -7.83
CA GLY A 158 10.71 4.42 -7.48
C GLY A 158 9.93 3.55 -8.46
N LEU A 159 8.89 2.90 -7.98
CA LEU A 159 7.90 2.22 -8.81
C LEU A 159 6.54 2.88 -8.62
N ARG A 160 5.92 3.32 -9.70
CA ARG A 160 4.54 3.76 -9.71
C ARG A 160 3.67 2.71 -10.38
N ILE A 161 2.63 2.28 -9.71
CA ILE A 161 1.65 1.35 -10.24
C ILE A 161 0.36 2.12 -10.51
N SER A 162 -0.12 2.13 -11.76
CA SER A 162 -1.27 2.95 -12.15
C SER A 162 -2.05 2.32 -13.32
N MET A 163 -3.11 3.01 -13.76
CA MET A 163 -3.84 2.64 -14.97
C MET A 163 -3.08 2.97 -16.28
N LYS A 164 -1.97 3.72 -16.19
CA LYS A 164 -1.14 4.06 -17.35
C LYS A 164 -0.27 2.91 -17.81
N GLY A 165 0.07 2.90 -19.09
CA GLY A 165 1.04 1.99 -19.67
C GLY A 165 2.44 2.16 -19.07
N TYR A 166 3.35 1.27 -19.47
CA TYR A 166 4.74 1.29 -19.03
C TYR A 166 5.44 2.59 -19.43
N VAL A 167 6.16 3.20 -18.49
CA VAL A 167 7.04 4.35 -18.71
C VAL A 167 8.27 4.19 -17.83
N ASP A 168 9.44 4.26 -18.41
CA ASP A 168 10.71 4.32 -17.67
C ASP A 168 11.22 5.77 -17.63
N GLN A 169 11.51 6.24 -16.43
CA GLN A 169 12.18 7.50 -16.14
C GLN A 169 13.42 7.21 -15.28
N ASN A 170 14.41 8.08 -15.31
CA ASN A 170 15.66 7.84 -14.58
C ASN A 170 15.46 7.53 -13.08
N TRP A 171 14.47 8.15 -12.46
CA TRP A 171 14.22 8.07 -11.01
C TRP A 171 13.05 7.15 -10.63
N MET A 172 12.19 6.78 -11.60
CA MET A 172 11.07 5.88 -11.38
C MET A 172 10.64 5.16 -12.65
N GLU A 173 9.99 4.03 -12.47
CA GLU A 173 9.23 3.33 -13.50
C GLU A 173 7.74 3.43 -13.21
N ASN A 174 6.91 3.45 -14.26
CA ASN A 174 5.47 3.25 -14.16
C ASN A 174 5.10 1.93 -14.82
N ILE A 175 4.40 1.09 -14.10
CA ILE A 175 3.82 -0.13 -14.67
C ILE A 175 2.29 -0.09 -14.59
N PRO A 176 1.58 -0.69 -15.55
CA PRO A 176 0.15 -0.88 -15.43
C PRO A 176 -0.18 -1.90 -14.34
N LEU A 177 -1.35 -1.74 -13.69
CA LEU A 177 -1.84 -2.64 -12.63
C LEU A 177 -1.78 -4.13 -13.01
N ILE A 178 -2.05 -4.45 -14.28
CA ILE A 178 -2.03 -5.84 -14.80
C ILE A 178 -0.62 -6.42 -14.94
N ALA A 179 0.41 -5.60 -14.86
CA ALA A 179 1.81 -5.99 -15.08
C ALA A 179 2.60 -6.20 -13.78
N ILE A 180 1.93 -6.22 -12.62
CA ILE A 180 2.64 -6.38 -11.34
C ILE A 180 3.38 -7.72 -11.29
N SER A 181 2.68 -8.84 -11.53
CA SER A 181 3.31 -10.17 -11.50
C SER A 181 4.45 -10.29 -12.52
N PRO A 182 4.25 -10.06 -13.83
CA PRO A 182 5.34 -10.19 -14.80
C PRO A 182 6.51 -9.22 -14.56
N TYR A 183 6.27 -8.07 -13.92
CA TYR A 183 7.34 -7.13 -13.58
C TYR A 183 8.28 -7.71 -12.52
N PHE A 184 7.73 -8.29 -11.45
CA PHE A 184 8.52 -8.90 -10.38
C PHE A 184 9.10 -10.26 -10.79
N ASP A 185 8.37 -11.07 -11.56
CA ASP A 185 8.88 -12.34 -12.10
C ASP A 185 10.10 -12.13 -13.01
N GLY A 186 10.11 -11.06 -13.83
CA GLY A 186 11.23 -10.70 -14.70
C GLY A 186 12.45 -10.12 -13.97
N MET A 187 12.37 -9.81 -12.68
CA MET A 187 13.51 -9.38 -11.86
C MET A 187 14.36 -10.54 -11.33
N GLY A 188 13.84 -11.77 -11.43
CA GLY A 188 14.53 -12.99 -10.95
C GLY A 188 15.47 -13.64 -11.97
N GLU A 189 15.49 -13.16 -13.20
CA GLU A 189 16.40 -13.59 -14.28
C GLU A 189 17.57 -12.60 -14.43
#